data_0e6d2f23d7fb8fcf9a28d1c0ead52c56
#
_entry.id   0e6d2f23d7fb8fcf9a28d1c0ead52c56
#
_cell.length_a   1.000
_cell.length_b   1.000
_cell.length_c   1.000
_cell.angle_alpha   90.00
_cell.angle_beta   90.00
_cell.angle_gamma   90.00
#
_symmetry.space_group_name_H-M   'P 1'
#
loop_
_entity.id
_entity.type
_entity.pdbx_description
1 polymer ?
#
loop_
_entity_poly.entity_id
_entity_poly.type
_entity_poly.pdbx_seq_one_letter_code
_entity_poly.pdbx_strand_id
1 'polypeptide(L)'
;LAALGLDEAKTVGDCTCGSASMLLEVQKHLTTGKVGHFYGQELNATTYNLSRMNMIMHGIDWQNFDIYKGDTLKDDKYGDDLKLTVQVCNPPYSLKWSADKKFEDDPRYSGVGKLAPKSAADLAFVEHMIYHMDDSDGRVAVLLPHGVLFRGGAEEAIRKYIIKDLNRLDAVIGLPANLFHGTGIPVCVLVLKSKRNGNSGNILFIDASK
;
A
#
# COMPACT_ATOMS: atom_id res chain seq x y z
N LEU A 1 -7.11 -5.14 8.76
CA LEU A 1 -7.35 -3.76 9.25
C LEU A 1 -7.28 -3.69 10.77
N ALA A 2 -7.88 -4.62 11.51
CA ALA A 2 -7.75 -4.68 12.98
C ALA A 2 -6.28 -4.66 13.44
N ALA A 3 -5.36 -5.21 12.66
CA ALA A 3 -3.93 -5.16 12.94
C ALA A 3 -3.31 -3.75 12.87
N LEU A 4 -4.02 -2.77 12.33
CA LEU A 4 -3.56 -1.38 12.28
C LEU A 4 -3.76 -0.67 13.63
N GLY A 5 -4.74 -1.10 14.45
CA GLY A 5 -4.94 -0.65 15.84
C GLY A 5 -5.16 0.87 15.96
N LEU A 6 -6.02 1.43 15.10
CA LEU A 6 -6.35 2.86 15.11
C LEU A 6 -7.81 3.07 15.48
N ASP A 7 -8.08 4.12 16.27
CA ASP A 7 -9.44 4.54 16.61
C ASP A 7 -10.02 5.46 15.52
N GLU A 8 -9.19 6.32 14.95
CA GLU A 8 -9.55 7.24 13.86
C GLU A 8 -8.36 7.42 12.90
N ALA A 9 -8.62 7.91 11.71
CA ALA A 9 -7.59 8.22 10.72
C ALA A 9 -7.80 9.62 10.14
N LYS A 10 -6.74 10.45 10.11
CA LYS A 10 -6.78 11.76 9.47
C LYS A 10 -6.92 11.61 7.96
N THR A 11 -6.13 10.72 7.39
CA THR A 11 -6.11 10.45 5.95
C THR A 11 -6.01 8.95 5.70
N VAL A 12 -6.77 8.46 4.74
CA VAL A 12 -6.74 7.05 4.30
C VAL A 12 -6.46 7.02 2.81
N GLY A 13 -5.50 6.20 2.37
CA GLY A 13 -5.10 6.09 0.97
C GLY A 13 -5.07 4.67 0.42
N ASP A 14 -5.32 4.55 -0.89
CA ASP A 14 -5.13 3.34 -1.68
C ASP A 14 -4.61 3.71 -3.07
N CYS A 15 -3.36 3.39 -3.35
CA CYS A 15 -2.70 3.77 -4.60
C CYS A 15 -3.10 2.92 -5.82
N THR A 16 -3.96 1.90 -5.65
CA THR A 16 -4.58 1.09 -6.72
C THR A 16 -6.02 0.77 -6.35
N CYS A 17 -6.79 1.82 -6.06
CA CYS A 17 -8.00 1.73 -5.26
C CYS A 17 -9.15 0.91 -5.89
N GLY A 18 -9.07 0.56 -7.17
CA GLY A 18 -10.13 -0.21 -7.80
C GLY A 18 -11.49 0.45 -7.62
N SER A 19 -12.45 -0.27 -7.06
CA SER A 19 -13.78 0.23 -6.72
C SER A 19 -13.84 1.06 -5.42
N ALA A 20 -12.70 1.35 -4.79
CA ALA A 20 -12.58 2.00 -3.48
C ALA A 20 -13.14 1.17 -2.29
N SER A 21 -13.41 -0.11 -2.49
CA SER A 21 -13.98 -0.96 -1.43
C SER A 21 -13.07 -1.07 -0.22
N MET A 22 -11.74 -1.16 -0.41
CA MET A 22 -10.81 -1.22 0.71
C MET A 22 -10.77 0.09 1.50
N LEU A 23 -10.88 1.24 0.85
CA LEU A 23 -10.99 2.54 1.53
C LEU A 23 -12.22 2.59 2.45
N LEU A 24 -13.38 2.15 1.94
CA LEU A 24 -14.63 2.09 2.71
C LEU A 24 -14.54 1.08 3.88
N GLU A 25 -13.87 -0.06 3.67
CA GLU A 25 -13.67 -1.04 4.74
C GLU A 25 -12.77 -0.51 5.86
N VAL A 26 -11.78 0.34 5.57
CA VAL A 26 -10.97 0.99 6.63
C VAL A 26 -11.89 1.74 7.60
N GLN A 27 -12.81 2.57 7.08
CA GLN A 27 -13.72 3.36 7.92
C GLN A 27 -14.55 2.47 8.87
N LYS A 28 -15.07 1.35 8.37
CA LYS A 28 -15.89 0.43 9.18
C LYS A 28 -15.11 -0.24 10.31
N HIS A 29 -13.79 -0.37 10.18
CA HIS A 29 -12.93 -1.02 11.15
C HIS A 29 -12.26 -0.05 12.13
N LEU A 30 -12.43 1.26 11.96
CA LEU A 30 -12.01 2.25 12.95
C LEU A 30 -13.05 2.30 14.08
N THR A 31 -12.59 2.36 15.33
CA THR A 31 -13.46 2.36 16.51
C THR A 31 -14.49 3.50 16.46
N THR A 32 -14.06 4.68 16.00
CA THR A 32 -14.94 5.84 15.87
C THR A 32 -15.62 5.94 14.51
N GLY A 33 -15.19 5.16 13.52
CA GLY A 33 -15.61 5.31 12.12
C GLY A 33 -15.21 6.65 11.47
N LYS A 34 -14.34 7.43 12.12
CA LYS A 34 -13.98 8.76 11.63
C LYS A 34 -12.75 8.70 10.72
N VAL A 35 -12.94 9.15 9.48
CA VAL A 35 -11.88 9.41 8.52
C VAL A 35 -11.97 10.88 8.10
N GLY A 36 -10.86 11.61 8.18
CA GLY A 36 -10.81 13.01 7.79
C GLY A 36 -10.91 13.15 6.27
N HIS A 37 -10.08 12.41 5.51
CA HIS A 37 -10.09 12.48 4.05
C HIS A 37 -9.61 11.16 3.44
N PHE A 38 -10.20 10.78 2.30
CA PHE A 38 -9.81 9.61 1.53
C PHE A 38 -9.05 10.00 0.25
N TYR A 39 -8.01 9.27 -0.06
CA TYR A 39 -7.23 9.42 -1.28
C TYR A 39 -7.16 8.09 -2.04
N GLY A 40 -7.35 8.14 -3.34
CA GLY A 40 -7.21 6.96 -4.19
C GLY A 40 -6.58 7.30 -5.53
N GLN A 41 -5.93 6.31 -6.13
CA GLN A 41 -5.49 6.41 -7.52
C GLN A 41 -5.86 5.13 -8.26
N GLU A 42 -6.40 5.27 -9.49
CA GLU A 42 -6.86 4.15 -10.31
C GLU A 42 -6.49 4.40 -11.79
N LEU A 43 -5.91 3.39 -12.40
CA LEU A 43 -5.47 3.45 -13.80
C LEU A 43 -6.64 3.38 -14.78
N ASN A 44 -7.59 2.47 -14.54
CA ASN A 44 -8.68 2.21 -15.44
C ASN A 44 -9.79 3.27 -15.34
N ALA A 45 -10.15 3.91 -16.46
CA ALA A 45 -11.13 4.99 -16.48
C ALA A 45 -12.53 4.57 -15.99
N THR A 46 -12.97 3.36 -16.34
CA THR A 46 -14.29 2.84 -15.92
C THR A 46 -14.29 2.58 -14.42
N THR A 47 -13.25 1.94 -13.92
CA THR A 47 -13.09 1.63 -12.49
C THR A 47 -12.90 2.91 -11.66
N TYR A 48 -12.17 3.90 -12.18
CA TYR A 48 -12.07 5.23 -11.58
C TYR A 48 -13.44 5.90 -11.39
N ASN A 49 -14.32 5.86 -12.41
CA ASN A 49 -15.66 6.42 -12.27
C ASN A 49 -16.51 5.61 -11.28
N LEU A 50 -16.37 4.28 -11.30
CA LEU A 50 -17.05 3.40 -10.38
C LEU A 50 -16.63 3.68 -8.93
N SER A 51 -15.33 3.88 -8.67
CA SER A 51 -14.84 4.16 -7.31
C SER A 51 -15.45 5.44 -6.73
N ARG A 52 -15.50 6.53 -7.52
CA ARG A 52 -16.10 7.80 -7.10
C ARG A 52 -17.59 7.65 -6.81
N MET A 53 -18.32 6.94 -7.68
CA MET A 53 -19.72 6.65 -7.45
C MET A 53 -19.92 5.81 -6.18
N ASN A 54 -19.08 4.81 -5.97
CA ASN A 54 -19.13 3.96 -4.78
C ASN A 54 -18.93 4.75 -3.47
N MET A 55 -17.97 5.68 -3.45
CA MET A 55 -17.76 6.57 -2.30
C MET A 55 -19.03 7.37 -1.98
N ILE A 56 -19.65 8.00 -2.98
CA ILE A 56 -20.89 8.78 -2.81
C ILE A 56 -22.05 7.90 -2.35
N MET A 57 -22.23 6.72 -2.95
CA MET A 57 -23.31 5.80 -2.58
C MET A 57 -23.18 5.24 -1.15
N HIS A 58 -21.97 5.22 -0.60
CA HIS A 58 -21.72 4.87 0.79
C HIS A 58 -21.74 6.07 1.75
N GLY A 59 -22.22 7.23 1.28
CA GLY A 59 -22.44 8.41 2.11
C GLY A 59 -21.18 9.23 2.40
N ILE A 60 -20.09 9.01 1.65
CA ILE A 60 -18.91 9.87 1.77
C ILE A 60 -19.16 11.15 0.96
N ASP A 61 -19.10 12.29 1.63
CA ASP A 61 -19.23 13.59 0.97
C ASP A 61 -18.11 13.77 -0.08
N TRP A 62 -18.47 14.34 -1.22
CA TRP A 62 -17.53 14.58 -2.31
C TRP A 62 -16.35 15.48 -1.92
N GLN A 63 -16.48 16.27 -0.88
CA GLN A 63 -15.42 17.10 -0.32
C GLN A 63 -14.43 16.32 0.56
N ASN A 64 -14.76 15.07 0.92
CA ASN A 64 -13.97 14.26 1.84
C ASN A 64 -13.21 13.12 1.11
N PHE A 65 -13.14 13.14 -0.22
CA PHE A 65 -12.30 12.23 -0.97
C PHE A 65 -11.77 12.82 -2.27
N ASP A 66 -10.56 12.42 -2.59
CA ASP A 66 -9.92 12.65 -3.89
C ASP A 66 -9.53 11.30 -4.51
N ILE A 67 -10.21 10.91 -5.57
CA ILE A 67 -9.81 9.77 -6.39
C ILE A 67 -9.21 10.30 -7.69
N TYR A 68 -7.97 9.94 -7.96
CA TYR A 68 -7.24 10.36 -9.15
C TYR A 68 -7.21 9.27 -10.21
N LYS A 69 -7.24 9.68 -11.48
CA LYS A 69 -7.02 8.76 -12.59
C LYS A 69 -5.57 8.84 -13.05
N GLY A 70 -4.85 7.72 -13.04
CA GLY A 70 -3.46 7.66 -13.50
C GLY A 70 -2.74 6.38 -13.12
N ASP A 71 -1.57 6.19 -13.74
CA ASP A 71 -0.65 5.09 -13.42
C ASP A 71 0.21 5.52 -12.23
N THR A 72 -0.05 4.96 -11.07
CA THR A 72 0.61 5.28 -9.79
C THR A 72 2.13 5.27 -9.87
N LEU A 73 2.70 4.32 -10.59
CA LEU A 73 4.16 4.19 -10.67
C LEU A 73 4.80 5.22 -11.60
N LYS A 74 4.05 5.71 -12.61
CA LYS A 74 4.56 6.65 -13.63
C LYS A 74 4.14 8.08 -13.41
N ASP A 75 2.97 8.28 -12.83
CA ASP A 75 2.28 9.57 -12.72
C ASP A 75 1.60 9.65 -11.36
N ASP A 76 2.43 9.90 -10.34
CA ASP A 76 1.97 10.07 -8.97
C ASP A 76 1.10 11.32 -8.86
N LYS A 77 -0.18 11.11 -8.56
CA LYS A 77 -1.16 12.18 -8.41
C LYS A 77 -1.30 12.69 -6.98
N TYR A 78 -0.68 12.03 -6.03
CA TYR A 78 -0.69 12.48 -4.64
C TYR A 78 0.20 13.71 -4.42
N GLY A 79 1.28 13.84 -5.20
CA GLY A 79 2.26 14.91 -5.03
C GLY A 79 3.13 14.73 -3.80
N ASP A 80 4.24 15.43 -3.75
CA ASP A 80 5.30 15.20 -2.75
C ASP A 80 4.89 15.49 -1.31
N ASP A 81 3.97 16.42 -1.11
CA ASP A 81 3.56 16.90 0.21
C ASP A 81 2.51 16.02 0.90
N LEU A 82 1.79 15.16 0.15
CA LEU A 82 0.75 14.34 0.74
C LEU A 82 1.36 13.21 1.57
N LYS A 83 1.03 13.22 2.87
CA LYS A 83 1.39 12.15 3.80
C LYS A 83 0.12 11.52 4.39
N LEU A 84 0.07 10.20 4.38
CA LEU A 84 -1.11 9.41 4.70
C LEU A 84 -0.94 8.69 6.04
N THR A 85 -1.92 8.86 6.93
CA THR A 85 -1.95 8.18 8.24
C THR A 85 -2.18 6.68 8.08
N VAL A 86 -3.09 6.30 7.18
CA VAL A 86 -3.40 4.90 6.88
C VAL A 86 -3.34 4.67 5.38
N GLN A 87 -2.67 3.62 4.97
CA GLN A 87 -2.71 3.16 3.59
C GLN A 87 -3.04 1.67 3.54
N VAL A 88 -3.93 1.32 2.64
CA VAL A 88 -4.27 -0.07 2.32
C VAL A 88 -4.14 -0.25 0.83
N CYS A 89 -3.65 -1.41 0.40
CA CYS A 89 -3.49 -1.64 -1.04
C CYS A 89 -3.52 -3.13 -1.35
N ASN A 90 -4.22 -3.47 -2.42
CA ASN A 90 -4.11 -4.76 -3.10
C ASN A 90 -3.67 -4.49 -4.55
N PRO A 91 -2.37 -4.26 -4.79
CA PRO A 91 -1.88 -3.92 -6.12
C PRO A 91 -1.95 -5.12 -7.07
N PRO A 92 -1.94 -4.90 -8.39
CA PRO A 92 -1.87 -5.99 -9.35
C PRO A 92 -0.56 -6.76 -9.20
N TYR A 93 -0.66 -8.08 -8.90
CA TYR A 93 0.50 -8.93 -8.62
C TYR A 93 1.40 -9.12 -9.84
N SER A 94 2.71 -9.01 -9.61
CA SER A 94 3.74 -9.21 -10.64
C SER A 94 3.49 -8.38 -11.91
N LEU A 95 2.95 -7.18 -11.73
CA LEU A 95 2.72 -6.25 -12.84
C LEU A 95 4.04 -5.92 -13.54
N LYS A 96 4.06 -6.03 -14.86
CA LYS A 96 5.17 -5.51 -15.67
C LYS A 96 5.09 -4.00 -15.73
N TRP A 97 6.20 -3.33 -15.46
CA TRP A 97 6.32 -1.87 -15.54
C TRP A 97 7.59 -1.44 -16.26
N SER A 98 7.69 -0.18 -16.61
CA SER A 98 8.82 0.29 -17.44
C SER A 98 10.16 0.23 -16.72
N ALA A 99 10.21 0.52 -15.42
CA ALA A 99 11.44 0.69 -14.63
C ALA A 99 12.49 1.48 -15.43
N ASP A 100 12.08 2.63 -15.98
CA ASP A 100 12.95 3.50 -16.79
C ASP A 100 13.98 4.18 -15.89
N LYS A 101 15.15 4.48 -16.44
CA LYS A 101 16.23 5.16 -15.70
C LYS A 101 15.82 6.46 -15.02
N LYS A 102 14.84 7.18 -15.57
CA LYS A 102 14.30 8.40 -14.96
C LYS A 102 13.75 8.20 -13.55
N PHE A 103 13.35 6.96 -13.20
CA PHE A 103 12.88 6.64 -11.87
C PHE A 103 14.01 6.39 -10.87
N GLU A 104 15.26 6.30 -11.30
CA GLU A 104 16.40 6.20 -10.38
C GLU A 104 16.58 7.49 -9.55
N ASP A 105 16.15 8.64 -10.12
CA ASP A 105 16.17 9.95 -9.44
C ASP A 105 14.82 10.31 -8.81
N ASP A 106 13.79 9.47 -8.96
CA ASP A 106 12.47 9.67 -8.34
C ASP A 106 12.59 9.46 -6.81
N PRO A 107 12.19 10.44 -5.99
CA PRO A 107 12.36 10.38 -4.54
C PRO A 107 11.68 9.15 -3.91
N ARG A 108 10.69 8.57 -4.55
CA ARG A 108 10.03 7.35 -4.08
C ARG A 108 10.95 6.12 -4.13
N TYR A 109 11.88 6.06 -5.10
CA TYR A 109 12.70 4.87 -5.41
C TYR A 109 14.20 5.09 -5.22
N SER A 110 14.66 6.33 -5.15
CA SER A 110 16.09 6.67 -5.14
C SER A 110 16.86 6.18 -3.90
N GLY A 111 16.16 5.95 -2.80
CA GLY A 111 16.78 5.55 -1.52
C GLY A 111 17.48 4.19 -1.54
N VAL A 112 17.07 3.29 -2.43
CA VAL A 112 17.64 1.93 -2.55
C VAL A 112 18.83 1.86 -3.51
N GLY A 113 18.89 2.77 -4.49
CA GLY A 113 19.85 2.73 -5.58
C GLY A 113 19.60 1.61 -6.61
N LYS A 114 18.45 0.94 -6.54
CA LYS A 114 17.99 -0.07 -7.50
C LYS A 114 16.48 -0.04 -7.63
N LEU A 115 15.98 0.01 -8.84
CA LEU A 115 14.54 -0.09 -9.11
C LEU A 115 14.04 -1.53 -8.98
N ALA A 116 12.78 -1.69 -8.57
CA ALA A 116 12.09 -2.97 -8.64
C ALA A 116 12.16 -3.57 -10.06
N PRO A 117 12.19 -4.91 -10.21
CA PRO A 117 12.35 -5.54 -11.52
C PRO A 117 11.25 -5.13 -12.51
N LYS A 118 11.61 -4.95 -13.79
CA LYS A 118 10.63 -4.68 -14.88
C LYS A 118 9.52 -5.74 -14.96
N SER A 119 9.79 -6.95 -14.52
CA SER A 119 8.85 -8.08 -14.53
C SER A 119 7.92 -8.12 -13.34
N ALA A 120 8.18 -7.35 -12.27
CA ALA A 120 7.41 -7.39 -11.03
C ALA A 120 7.51 -6.05 -10.28
N ALA A 121 6.46 -5.26 -10.36
CA ALA A 121 6.36 -3.96 -9.69
C ALA A 121 5.94 -4.05 -8.22
N ASP A 122 5.77 -5.26 -7.69
CA ASP A 122 5.21 -5.48 -6.35
C ASP A 122 5.85 -4.56 -5.28
N LEU A 123 7.18 -4.53 -5.22
CA LEU A 123 7.87 -3.69 -4.24
C LEU A 123 7.94 -2.20 -4.64
N ALA A 124 7.78 -1.83 -5.90
CA ALA A 124 7.67 -0.42 -6.29
C ALA A 124 6.40 0.23 -5.71
N PHE A 125 5.29 -0.51 -5.63
CA PHE A 125 4.10 -0.04 -4.91
C PHE A 125 4.36 0.14 -3.42
N VAL A 126 5.14 -0.75 -2.80
CA VAL A 126 5.52 -0.62 -1.38
C VAL A 126 6.37 0.62 -1.16
N GLU A 127 7.35 0.88 -2.03
CA GLU A 127 8.21 2.08 -1.96
C GLU A 127 7.36 3.36 -2.12
N HIS A 128 6.42 3.40 -3.07
CA HIS A 128 5.46 4.49 -3.23
C HIS A 128 4.64 4.71 -1.94
N MET A 129 4.10 3.64 -1.34
CA MET A 129 3.34 3.75 -0.09
C MET A 129 4.21 4.23 1.08
N ILE A 130 5.47 3.80 1.17
CA ILE A 130 6.40 4.28 2.20
C ILE A 130 6.69 5.77 2.01
N TYR A 131 6.86 6.23 0.78
CA TYR A 131 7.09 7.64 0.48
C TYR A 131 5.95 8.54 0.94
N HIS A 132 4.71 8.10 0.76
CA HIS A 132 3.51 8.80 1.19
C HIS A 132 3.07 8.48 2.63
N MET A 133 3.83 7.70 3.37
CA MET A 133 3.47 7.36 4.75
C MET A 133 3.78 8.54 5.70
N ASP A 134 2.82 8.91 6.54
CA ASP A 134 3.02 9.91 7.59
C ASP A 134 4.14 9.48 8.54
N ASP A 135 5.12 10.36 8.79
CA ASP A 135 6.31 10.03 9.57
C ASP A 135 6.03 9.88 11.06
N SER A 136 4.94 10.47 11.54
CA SER A 136 4.59 10.47 12.97
C SER A 136 3.79 9.24 13.38
N ASP A 137 2.81 8.81 12.55
CA ASP A 137 1.84 7.75 12.88
C ASP A 137 1.36 6.96 11.66
N GLY A 138 2.10 7.01 10.55
CA GLY A 138 1.75 6.33 9.32
C GLY A 138 1.72 4.81 9.45
N ARG A 139 0.73 4.17 8.85
CA ARG A 139 0.53 2.71 8.83
C ARG A 139 0.12 2.25 7.44
N VAL A 140 0.73 1.18 7.01
CA VAL A 140 0.47 0.56 5.71
C VAL A 140 0.10 -0.90 5.91
N ALA A 141 -0.93 -1.36 5.22
CA ALA A 141 -1.23 -2.77 5.04
C ALA A 141 -1.35 -3.06 3.54
N VAL A 142 -0.42 -3.83 3.01
CA VAL A 142 -0.38 -4.16 1.58
C VAL A 142 -0.39 -5.66 1.36
N LEU A 143 -1.24 -6.10 0.43
CA LEU A 143 -1.39 -7.50 0.05
C LEU A 143 -0.48 -7.81 -1.14
N LEU A 144 0.38 -8.82 -1.00
CA LEU A 144 1.40 -9.15 -1.99
C LEU A 144 1.60 -10.67 -2.13
N PRO A 145 2.07 -11.16 -3.30
CA PRO A 145 2.43 -12.56 -3.45
C PRO A 145 3.65 -12.91 -2.59
N HIS A 146 3.73 -14.14 -2.09
CA HIS A 146 4.83 -14.60 -1.23
C HIS A 146 6.21 -14.38 -1.85
N GLY A 147 6.33 -14.32 -3.18
CA GLY A 147 7.57 -14.07 -3.89
C GLY A 147 8.36 -12.87 -3.39
N VAL A 148 7.67 -11.81 -2.96
CA VAL A 148 8.32 -10.59 -2.44
C VAL A 148 9.16 -10.85 -1.18
N LEU A 149 8.90 -11.94 -0.45
CA LEU A 149 9.61 -12.28 0.78
C LEU A 149 10.99 -12.90 0.54
N PHE A 150 11.23 -13.55 -0.61
CA PHE A 150 12.43 -14.34 -0.82
C PHE A 150 13.15 -14.13 -2.16
N ARG A 151 12.55 -13.46 -3.15
CA ARG A 151 13.25 -13.21 -4.42
C ARG A 151 14.52 -12.38 -4.19
N GLY A 152 15.59 -12.70 -4.93
CA GLY A 152 16.88 -12.04 -4.85
C GLY A 152 16.99 -10.76 -5.70
N GLY A 153 18.20 -10.27 -5.88
CA GLY A 153 18.52 -9.16 -6.77
C GLY A 153 18.00 -7.80 -6.27
N ALA A 154 17.26 -7.08 -7.10
CA ALA A 154 16.72 -5.78 -6.75
C ALA A 154 15.69 -5.86 -5.62
N GLU A 155 14.82 -6.88 -5.63
CA GLU A 155 13.83 -7.07 -4.56
C GLU A 155 14.49 -7.35 -3.20
N GLU A 156 15.61 -8.06 -3.18
CA GLU A 156 16.41 -8.25 -1.96
C GLU A 156 16.98 -6.93 -1.43
N ALA A 157 17.48 -6.07 -2.33
CA ALA A 157 18.01 -4.76 -1.95
C ALA A 157 16.90 -3.87 -1.35
N ILE A 158 15.72 -3.84 -1.98
CA ILE A 158 14.56 -3.08 -1.48
C ILE A 158 14.11 -3.62 -0.11
N ARG A 159 14.01 -4.94 0.07
CA ARG A 159 13.68 -5.51 1.39
C ARG A 159 14.70 -5.14 2.47
N LYS A 160 16.01 -5.20 2.15
CA LYS A 160 17.06 -4.77 3.09
C LYS A 160 16.89 -3.31 3.50
N TYR A 161 16.63 -2.45 2.54
CA TYR A 161 16.37 -1.03 2.78
C TYR A 161 15.16 -0.81 3.69
N ILE A 162 14.02 -1.43 3.39
CA ILE A 162 12.81 -1.31 4.21
C ILE A 162 13.02 -1.82 5.64
N ILE A 163 13.76 -2.92 5.81
CA ILE A 163 13.93 -3.59 7.11
C ILE A 163 15.06 -2.95 7.92
N LYS A 164 16.23 -2.71 7.32
CA LYS A 164 17.43 -2.30 8.03
C LYS A 164 17.60 -0.79 8.12
N ASP A 165 17.40 -0.11 6.98
CA ASP A 165 17.70 1.32 6.90
C ASP A 165 16.48 2.15 7.36
N LEU A 166 15.30 1.81 6.89
CA LEU A 166 14.05 2.49 7.28
C LEU A 166 13.41 1.91 8.54
N ASN A 167 13.65 0.65 8.85
CA ASN A 167 13.04 -0.08 9.97
C ASN A 167 11.49 0.03 10.01
N ARG A 168 10.84 -0.12 8.84
CA ARG A 168 9.38 0.10 8.71
C ARG A 168 8.55 -1.18 8.78
N LEU A 169 9.11 -2.37 8.47
CA LEU A 169 8.35 -3.62 8.46
C LEU A 169 8.05 -4.10 9.88
N ASP A 170 6.77 -4.10 10.25
CA ASP A 170 6.27 -4.47 11.58
C ASP A 170 5.79 -5.92 11.64
N ALA A 171 5.00 -6.35 10.66
CA ALA A 171 4.51 -7.73 10.61
C ALA A 171 4.39 -8.27 9.18
N VAL A 172 4.45 -9.60 9.07
CA VAL A 172 4.14 -10.39 7.88
C VAL A 172 3.07 -11.40 8.25
N ILE A 173 1.91 -11.35 7.57
CA ILE A 173 0.78 -12.24 7.82
C ILE A 173 0.57 -13.11 6.58
N GLY A 174 0.88 -14.41 6.68
CA GLY A 174 0.62 -15.37 5.61
C GLY A 174 -0.86 -15.73 5.56
N LEU A 175 -1.46 -15.66 4.37
CA LEU A 175 -2.89 -15.96 4.15
C LEU A 175 -3.07 -17.31 3.44
N PRO A 176 -4.27 -17.95 3.52
CA PRO A 176 -4.56 -19.18 2.81
C PRO A 176 -4.39 -19.05 1.30
N ALA A 177 -3.98 -20.12 0.63
CA ALA A 177 -4.04 -20.19 -0.82
C ALA A 177 -5.49 -20.17 -1.31
N ASN A 178 -5.70 -19.78 -2.57
CA ASN A 178 -7.03 -19.70 -3.20
C ASN A 178 -8.01 -18.73 -2.51
N LEU A 179 -7.52 -17.74 -1.77
CA LEU A 179 -8.36 -16.73 -1.10
C LEU A 179 -9.06 -15.81 -2.11
N PHE A 180 -8.47 -15.58 -3.27
CA PHE A 180 -8.98 -14.65 -4.29
C PHE A 180 -9.50 -15.41 -5.53
N HIS A 181 -10.64 -14.96 -6.04
CA HIS A 181 -11.18 -15.47 -7.30
C HIS A 181 -10.18 -15.26 -8.45
N GLY A 182 -9.95 -16.32 -9.24
CA GLY A 182 -9.10 -16.25 -10.43
C GLY A 182 -7.60 -16.46 -10.20
N THR A 183 -7.14 -16.61 -8.94
CA THR A 183 -5.74 -16.95 -8.67
C THR A 183 -5.59 -17.90 -7.47
N GLY A 184 -4.78 -18.93 -7.64
CA GLY A 184 -4.38 -19.84 -6.54
C GLY A 184 -3.09 -19.40 -5.84
N ILE A 185 -2.55 -18.24 -6.17
CA ILE A 185 -1.26 -17.76 -5.66
C ILE A 185 -1.38 -17.47 -4.16
N PRO A 186 -0.52 -18.05 -3.31
CA PRO A 186 -0.48 -17.72 -1.90
C PRO A 186 0.02 -16.29 -1.72
N VAL A 187 -0.64 -15.55 -0.86
CA VAL A 187 -0.38 -14.13 -0.60
C VAL A 187 -0.11 -13.87 0.87
N CYS A 188 0.51 -12.75 1.14
CA CYS A 188 0.73 -12.25 2.51
C CYS A 188 0.36 -10.79 2.61
N VAL A 189 0.04 -10.34 3.81
CA VAL A 189 -0.06 -8.93 4.14
C VAL A 189 1.24 -8.47 4.77
N LEU A 190 1.86 -7.44 4.22
CA LEU A 190 2.92 -6.70 4.89
C LEU A 190 2.31 -5.54 5.67
N VAL A 191 2.62 -5.46 6.95
CA VAL A 191 2.26 -4.33 7.80
C VAL A 191 3.49 -3.49 8.05
N LEU A 192 3.43 -2.20 7.65
CA LEU A 192 4.50 -1.26 7.89
C LEU A 192 4.00 -0.14 8.81
N LYS A 193 4.90 0.36 9.64
CA LYS A 193 4.64 1.47 10.58
C LYS A 193 5.77 2.49 10.56
N SER A 194 5.43 3.76 10.68
CA SER A 194 6.42 4.83 10.84
C SER A 194 7.18 4.71 12.16
N LYS A 195 6.46 4.39 13.23
CA LYS A 195 7.03 4.16 14.56
C LYS A 195 6.65 2.77 15.06
N ARG A 196 7.63 2.00 15.45
CA ARG A 196 7.48 0.61 15.91
C ARG A 196 7.53 0.45 17.42
N ASN A 197 7.39 1.52 18.19
CA ASN A 197 7.14 1.62 19.64
C ASN A 197 7.68 0.42 20.46
N GLY A 198 8.99 0.33 20.63
CA GLY A 198 9.63 -0.73 21.41
C GLY A 198 9.88 -2.06 20.67
N ASN A 199 9.32 -2.25 19.48
CA ASN A 199 9.50 -3.47 18.66
C ASN A 199 10.48 -3.29 17.49
N SER A 200 11.31 -2.25 17.52
CA SER A 200 12.22 -1.90 16.40
C SER A 200 13.22 -3.01 16.02
N GLY A 201 13.50 -3.94 16.92
CA GLY A 201 14.39 -5.08 16.67
C GLY A 201 13.70 -6.36 16.17
N ASN A 202 12.36 -6.41 16.14
CA ASN A 202 11.61 -7.63 15.86
C ASN A 202 10.59 -7.42 14.74
N ILE A 203 10.33 -8.47 13.96
CA ILE A 203 9.23 -8.52 12.98
C ILE A 203 8.32 -9.67 13.40
N LEU A 204 7.01 -9.39 13.50
CA LEU A 204 6.02 -10.41 13.83
C LEU A 204 5.66 -11.21 12.58
N PHE A 205 5.75 -12.55 12.65
CA PHE A 205 5.25 -13.45 11.63
C PHE A 205 4.01 -14.16 12.13
N ILE A 206 2.93 -14.08 11.35
CA ILE A 206 1.65 -14.73 11.64
C ILE A 206 1.34 -15.67 10.48
N ASP A 207 1.16 -16.96 10.80
CA ASP A 207 0.65 -17.94 9.85
C ASP A 207 -0.87 -18.05 10.04
N ALA A 208 -1.62 -17.42 9.12
CA ALA A 208 -3.08 -17.49 9.05
C ALA A 208 -3.54 -18.35 7.86
N SER A 209 -2.71 -19.30 7.41
CA SER A 209 -3.01 -20.18 6.26
C SER A 209 -3.92 -21.36 6.61
N LYS A 210 -4.25 -21.53 7.89
CA LYS A 210 -5.10 -22.62 8.41
C LYS A 210 -6.49 -22.12 8.81
#